data_f487acca9004d3c8e8444f8c6bcb8699
#
_entry.id   f487acca9004d3c8e8444f8c6bcb8699
#
_cell.length_a   1.000
_cell.length_b   1.000
_cell.length_c   1.000
_cell.angle_alpha   90.00
_cell.angle_beta   90.00
_cell.angle_gamma   90.00
#
_symmetry.space_group_name_H-M   'P 1'
#
loop_
_entity.id
_entity.type
_entity.pdbx_description
1 polymer ?
#
loop_
_entity_poly.entity_id
_entity_poly.type
_entity_poly.pdbx_seq_one_letter_code
_entity_poly.pdbx_strand_id
1 'polypeptide(L)'
;ARLAEHGVEVIGHVRSDEGQSLLDSWLTVIRLGRPHVTVKWAQSLDGRAAAADGTSQWITGPAARADVHRRRATADAIVAGIGTVLADDPALTARDVDGTLFPHQPIPVVLGQRCIPDDAQERQHPHPLIHRDGNDLPLLLSDLRDRGIQRVFVEGGPTIASAFIRDALADEILTYIAPTLLG
;
A
#
# COMPACT_ATOMS: atom_id res chain seq x y z
N ALA A 1 -29.97 7.20 20.61
CA ALA A 1 -30.51 7.86 21.79
C ALA A 1 -31.12 9.22 21.42
N ARG A 2 -30.32 10.22 21.04
CA ARG A 2 -30.76 11.60 20.82
C ARG A 2 -31.84 11.78 19.73
N LEU A 3 -31.80 11.00 18.65
CA LEU A 3 -32.81 11.04 17.58
C LEU A 3 -34.13 10.42 18.03
N ALA A 4 -34.08 9.31 18.74
CA ALA A 4 -35.28 8.64 19.27
C ALA A 4 -36.01 9.50 20.31
N GLU A 5 -35.29 10.28 21.11
CA GLU A 5 -35.88 11.25 22.08
C GLU A 5 -36.70 12.33 21.39
N HIS A 6 -36.46 12.61 20.10
CA HIS A 6 -37.20 13.57 19.28
C HIS A 6 -38.21 12.91 18.35
N GLY A 7 -38.60 11.66 18.61
CA GLY A 7 -39.62 10.95 17.85
C GLY A 7 -39.18 10.39 16.50
N VAL A 8 -37.85 10.36 16.22
CA VAL A 8 -37.33 9.78 15.00
C VAL A 8 -37.16 8.27 15.21
N GLU A 9 -37.75 7.45 14.33
CA GLU A 9 -37.50 6.01 14.31
C GLU A 9 -36.05 5.74 13.90
N VAL A 10 -35.32 5.01 14.74
CA VAL A 10 -33.90 4.68 14.49
C VAL A 10 -33.76 3.17 14.33
N ILE A 11 -33.46 2.74 13.10
CA ILE A 11 -33.11 1.36 12.80
C ILE A 11 -31.59 1.24 12.82
N GLY A 12 -31.05 0.64 13.87
CA GLY A 12 -29.61 0.43 14.03
C GLY A 12 -29.12 -0.87 13.38
N HIS A 13 -27.80 -0.98 13.23
CA HIS A 13 -27.11 -2.17 12.75
C HIS A 13 -27.46 -2.65 11.32
N VAL A 14 -27.99 -1.75 10.49
CA VAL A 14 -28.21 -2.03 9.07
C VAL A 14 -26.86 -2.00 8.35
N ARG A 15 -26.46 -3.14 7.73
CA ARG A 15 -25.17 -3.34 7.02
C ARG A 15 -23.95 -2.93 7.88
N SER A 16 -23.92 -3.34 9.12
CA SER A 16 -22.87 -2.97 10.07
C SER A 16 -21.47 -3.35 9.60
N ASP A 17 -21.31 -4.56 9.00
CA ASP A 17 -20.00 -5.06 8.55
C ASP A 17 -19.46 -4.22 7.39
N GLU A 18 -20.31 -3.85 6.45
CA GLU A 18 -19.92 -2.98 5.34
C GLU A 18 -19.62 -1.56 5.81
N GLY A 19 -20.42 -1.05 6.75
CA GLY A 19 -20.17 0.26 7.38
C GLY A 19 -18.85 0.27 8.16
N GLN A 20 -18.50 -0.80 8.85
CA GLN A 20 -17.22 -0.95 9.52
C GLN A 20 -16.08 -1.01 8.53
N SER A 21 -16.18 -1.83 7.48
CA SER A 21 -15.18 -1.95 6.43
C SER A 21 -14.89 -0.59 5.74
N LEU A 22 -15.92 0.22 5.52
CA LEU A 22 -15.77 1.57 5.00
C LEU A 22 -14.96 2.50 5.91
N LEU A 23 -15.03 2.27 7.23
CA LEU A 23 -14.39 3.10 8.26
C LEU A 23 -13.06 2.50 8.77
N ASP A 24 -12.65 1.32 8.33
CA ASP A 24 -11.53 0.56 8.92
C ASP A 24 -10.23 1.38 9.01
N SER A 25 -9.86 2.12 7.97
CA SER A 25 -8.67 2.96 8.00
C SER A 25 -8.77 4.08 9.05
N TRP A 26 -9.92 4.75 9.13
CA TRP A 26 -10.17 5.78 10.14
C TRP A 26 -10.19 5.20 11.56
N LEU A 27 -10.84 4.03 11.74
CA LEU A 27 -10.87 3.34 13.02
C LEU A 27 -9.47 2.89 13.46
N THR A 28 -8.62 2.45 12.53
CA THR A 28 -7.23 2.10 12.80
C THR A 28 -6.46 3.30 13.32
N VAL A 29 -6.56 4.46 12.67
CA VAL A 29 -5.90 5.70 13.14
C VAL A 29 -6.36 6.07 14.54
N ILE A 30 -7.66 5.97 14.83
CA ILE A 30 -8.22 6.33 16.15
C ILE A 30 -7.78 5.32 17.24
N ARG A 31 -7.78 4.02 16.94
CA ARG A 31 -7.52 2.96 17.93
C ARG A 31 -6.05 2.71 18.17
N LEU A 32 -5.24 2.72 17.10
CA LEU A 32 -3.84 2.33 17.14
C LEU A 32 -2.88 3.52 17.05
N GLY A 33 -3.37 4.70 16.75
CA GLY A 33 -2.54 5.91 16.65
C GLY A 33 -1.55 5.89 15.49
N ARG A 34 -1.81 5.09 14.44
CA ARG A 34 -1.01 4.98 13.23
C ARG A 34 -1.89 4.80 11.99
N PRO A 35 -1.36 5.04 10.77
CA PRO A 35 -2.09 4.73 9.54
C PRO A 35 -2.48 3.26 9.43
N HIS A 36 -3.58 2.99 8.73
CA HIS A 36 -3.92 1.65 8.26
C HIS A 36 -2.93 1.21 7.19
N VAL A 37 -2.39 0.00 7.31
CA VAL A 37 -1.37 -0.54 6.43
C VAL A 37 -1.90 -1.75 5.67
N THR A 38 -1.97 -1.63 4.34
CA THR A 38 -2.19 -2.75 3.42
C THR A 38 -0.86 -3.19 2.84
N VAL A 39 -0.45 -4.42 3.08
CA VAL A 39 0.76 -5.02 2.49
C VAL A 39 0.37 -5.85 1.28
N LYS A 40 0.92 -5.50 0.12
CA LYS A 40 0.62 -6.18 -1.15
C LYS A 40 1.86 -6.85 -1.73
N TRP A 41 1.68 -8.06 -2.24
CA TRP A 41 2.64 -8.70 -3.14
C TRP A 41 1.95 -9.51 -4.24
N ALA A 42 2.73 -9.91 -5.23
CA ALA A 42 2.32 -10.83 -6.26
C ALA A 42 3.18 -12.10 -6.19
N GLN A 43 2.58 -13.25 -6.43
CA GLN A 43 3.26 -14.53 -6.43
C GLN A 43 2.67 -15.49 -7.48
N SER A 44 3.46 -16.48 -7.88
CA SER A 44 2.98 -17.65 -8.62
C SER A 44 2.17 -18.59 -7.73
N LEU A 45 1.54 -19.58 -8.33
CA LEU A 45 0.76 -20.59 -7.59
C LEU A 45 1.62 -21.41 -6.61
N ASP A 46 2.90 -21.59 -6.91
CA ASP A 46 3.91 -22.23 -6.06
C ASP A 46 4.61 -21.27 -5.09
N GLY A 47 4.08 -20.05 -4.92
CA GLY A 47 4.51 -19.10 -3.89
C GLY A 47 5.77 -18.30 -4.21
N ARG A 48 6.19 -18.24 -5.49
CA ARG A 48 7.39 -17.50 -5.91
C ARG A 48 7.07 -16.06 -6.28
N ALA A 49 7.82 -15.12 -5.73
CA ALA A 49 7.76 -13.70 -6.10
C ALA A 49 8.69 -13.33 -7.27
N ALA A 50 9.58 -14.24 -7.65
CA ALA A 50 10.47 -14.14 -8.82
C ALA A 50 10.84 -15.54 -9.32
N ALA A 51 11.24 -15.66 -10.58
CA ALA A 51 11.84 -16.87 -11.14
C ALA A 51 13.26 -17.11 -10.57
N ALA A 52 13.82 -18.30 -10.82
CA ALA A 52 15.15 -18.67 -10.32
C ALA A 52 16.29 -17.75 -10.81
N ASP A 53 16.13 -17.12 -11.96
CA ASP A 53 17.05 -16.12 -12.52
C ASP A 53 16.85 -14.69 -11.95
N GLY A 54 15.90 -14.51 -11.04
CA GLY A 54 15.56 -13.22 -10.45
C GLY A 54 14.53 -12.40 -11.24
N THR A 55 14.06 -12.88 -12.39
CA THR A 55 13.04 -12.22 -13.19
C THR A 55 11.71 -12.17 -12.43
N SER A 56 11.20 -10.97 -12.13
CA SER A 56 9.93 -10.73 -11.41
C SER A 56 8.81 -10.15 -12.28
N GLN A 57 9.12 -9.65 -13.46
CA GLN A 57 8.18 -9.03 -14.39
C GLN A 57 7.79 -10.00 -15.52
N TRP A 58 6.52 -10.30 -15.82
CA TRP A 58 5.31 -9.90 -15.10
C TRP A 58 4.64 -11.17 -14.57
N ILE A 59 4.61 -11.35 -13.27
CA ILE A 59 3.98 -12.52 -12.65
C ILE A 59 2.45 -12.45 -12.84
N THR A 60 1.86 -11.25 -12.77
CA THR A 60 0.41 -11.05 -12.85
C THR A 60 -0.02 -10.35 -14.14
N GLY A 61 -1.22 -10.69 -14.60
CA GLY A 61 -1.79 -10.16 -15.84
C GLY A 61 -2.24 -8.67 -15.73
N PRO A 62 -2.65 -8.08 -16.89
CA PRO A 62 -3.05 -6.67 -16.96
C PRO A 62 -4.19 -6.28 -16.02
N ALA A 63 -5.19 -7.16 -15.85
CA ALA A 63 -6.32 -6.90 -14.95
C ALA A 63 -5.89 -6.75 -13.48
N ALA A 64 -4.97 -7.60 -13.01
CA ALA A 64 -4.42 -7.47 -11.67
C ALA A 64 -3.61 -6.18 -11.50
N ARG A 65 -2.80 -5.79 -12.49
CA ARG A 65 -2.08 -4.52 -12.48
C ARG A 65 -3.00 -3.31 -12.46
N ALA A 66 -4.08 -3.33 -13.24
CA ALA A 66 -5.10 -2.29 -13.20
C ALA A 66 -5.77 -2.18 -11.82
N ASP A 67 -6.04 -3.31 -11.15
CA ASP A 67 -6.56 -3.32 -9.78
C ASP A 67 -5.56 -2.72 -8.79
N VAL A 68 -4.28 -3.06 -8.89
CA VAL A 68 -3.22 -2.45 -8.07
C VAL A 68 -3.21 -0.93 -8.22
N HIS A 69 -3.29 -0.40 -9.44
CA HIS A 69 -3.32 1.03 -9.67
C HIS A 69 -4.57 1.72 -9.08
N ARG A 70 -5.74 1.08 -9.16
CA ARG A 70 -6.95 1.60 -8.48
C ARG A 70 -6.76 1.66 -6.97
N ARG A 71 -6.12 0.64 -6.36
CA ARG A 71 -5.82 0.64 -4.92
C ARG A 71 -4.79 1.69 -4.53
N ARG A 72 -3.76 1.92 -5.36
CA ARG A 72 -2.84 3.05 -5.17
C ARG A 72 -3.59 4.39 -5.14
N ALA A 73 -4.58 4.58 -6.02
CA ALA A 73 -5.39 5.79 -6.07
C ALA A 73 -6.29 6.00 -4.84
N THR A 74 -6.44 4.99 -3.97
CA THR A 74 -7.19 5.11 -2.70
C THR A 74 -6.28 5.22 -1.48
N ALA A 75 -4.97 5.08 -1.65
CA ALA A 75 -3.98 5.21 -0.59
C ALA A 75 -3.43 6.63 -0.50
N ASP A 76 -3.07 7.07 0.71
CA ASP A 76 -2.45 8.38 0.94
C ASP A 76 -0.92 8.33 0.74
N ALA A 77 -0.31 7.16 1.00
CA ALA A 77 1.11 6.92 0.76
C ALA A 77 1.36 5.52 0.20
N ILE A 78 2.38 5.41 -0.65
CA ILE A 78 2.89 4.15 -1.19
C ILE A 78 4.31 3.92 -0.68
N VAL A 79 4.57 2.75 -0.09
CA VAL A 79 5.88 2.39 0.47
C VAL A 79 6.54 1.33 -0.39
N ALA A 80 7.77 1.59 -0.83
CA ALA A 80 8.61 0.63 -1.52
C ALA A 80 9.98 0.51 -0.85
N GLY A 81 10.63 -0.65 -0.99
CA GLY A 81 12.00 -0.82 -0.55
C GLY A 81 12.99 -0.29 -1.59
N ILE A 82 14.13 0.23 -1.15
CA ILE A 82 15.21 0.70 -2.05
C ILE A 82 15.70 -0.41 -2.99
N GLY A 83 15.58 -1.67 -2.59
CA GLY A 83 15.89 -2.81 -3.47
C GLY A 83 14.99 -2.86 -4.70
N THR A 84 13.69 -2.66 -4.52
CA THR A 84 12.71 -2.59 -5.61
C THR A 84 12.95 -1.36 -6.49
N VAL A 85 13.23 -0.21 -5.88
CA VAL A 85 13.54 1.02 -6.62
C VAL A 85 14.73 0.84 -7.54
N LEU A 86 15.83 0.27 -7.05
CA LEU A 86 17.05 0.06 -7.84
C LEU A 86 16.94 -1.05 -8.87
N ALA A 87 16.02 -2.01 -8.69
CA ALA A 87 15.84 -3.12 -9.64
C ALA A 87 14.83 -2.79 -10.74
N ASP A 88 13.73 -2.12 -10.39
CA ASP A 88 12.56 -1.97 -11.24
C ASP A 88 12.30 -0.53 -11.69
N ASP A 89 13.00 0.46 -11.11
CA ASP A 89 12.81 1.91 -11.34
C ASP A 89 11.31 2.30 -11.41
N PRO A 90 10.52 2.02 -10.35
CA PRO A 90 9.08 2.21 -10.39
C PRO A 90 8.71 3.68 -10.20
N ALA A 91 7.80 4.21 -10.99
CA ALA A 91 7.31 5.58 -10.81
C ALA A 91 6.44 5.77 -9.55
N LEU A 92 6.01 4.70 -8.88
CA LEU A 92 5.16 4.69 -7.67
C LEU A 92 3.84 5.48 -7.79
N THR A 93 3.41 5.77 -9.00
CA THR A 93 2.16 6.50 -9.30
C THR A 93 0.95 5.57 -9.44
N ALA A 94 -0.23 6.14 -9.27
CA ALA A 94 -1.51 5.51 -9.61
C ALA A 94 -1.95 5.93 -11.02
N ARG A 95 -2.20 4.97 -11.93
CA ARG A 95 -2.53 5.23 -13.36
C ARG A 95 -3.69 4.37 -13.82
N ASP A 96 -4.43 4.87 -14.79
CA ASP A 96 -5.42 4.07 -15.51
C ASP A 96 -4.74 3.16 -16.55
N VAL A 97 -5.52 2.33 -17.22
CA VAL A 97 -5.05 1.36 -18.23
C VAL A 97 -4.40 2.01 -19.45
N ASP A 98 -4.74 3.25 -19.75
CA ASP A 98 -4.15 4.07 -20.83
C ASP A 98 -2.86 4.82 -20.39
N GLY A 99 -2.45 4.69 -19.12
CA GLY A 99 -1.28 5.36 -18.55
C GLY A 99 -1.58 6.75 -17.96
N THR A 100 -2.81 7.25 -18.07
CA THR A 100 -3.22 8.54 -17.47
C THR A 100 -3.18 8.46 -15.95
N LEU A 101 -2.62 9.47 -15.30
CA LEU A 101 -2.59 9.54 -13.84
C LEU A 101 -3.99 9.71 -13.26
N PHE A 102 -4.32 8.93 -12.23
CA PHE A 102 -5.52 9.21 -11.44
C PHE A 102 -5.41 10.57 -10.74
N PRO A 103 -6.55 11.26 -10.48
CA PRO A 103 -6.54 12.57 -9.82
C PRO A 103 -5.90 12.55 -8.43
N HIS A 104 -6.09 11.47 -7.68
CA HIS A 104 -5.42 11.27 -6.41
C HIS A 104 -4.18 10.40 -6.60
N GLN A 105 -3.05 10.88 -6.07
CA GLN A 105 -1.76 10.19 -6.12
C GLN A 105 -1.25 9.95 -4.69
N PRO A 106 -0.80 8.74 -4.36
CA PRO A 106 -0.19 8.48 -3.06
C PRO A 106 1.18 9.15 -2.95
N ILE A 107 1.56 9.62 -1.76
CA ILE A 107 2.92 10.13 -1.50
C ILE A 107 3.93 8.98 -1.58
N PRO A 108 4.98 9.06 -2.40
CA PRO A 108 5.98 7.99 -2.51
C PRO A 108 6.91 8.00 -1.28
N VAL A 109 7.09 6.81 -0.70
CA VAL A 109 7.99 6.58 0.45
C VAL A 109 8.93 5.43 0.10
N VAL A 110 10.24 5.69 0.15
CA VAL A 110 11.26 4.67 -0.11
C VAL A 110 12.02 4.35 1.16
N LEU A 111 12.15 3.05 1.46
CA LEU A 111 12.83 2.55 2.66
C LEU A 111 14.14 1.87 2.31
N GLY A 112 15.21 2.30 2.95
CA GLY A 112 16.55 1.73 2.87
C GLY A 112 17.64 2.81 2.86
N GLN A 113 18.88 2.39 3.06
CA GLN A 113 20.01 3.31 3.27
C GLN A 113 20.75 3.69 1.96
N ARG A 114 20.54 2.93 0.88
CA ARG A 114 21.21 3.21 -0.39
C ARG A 114 20.66 4.48 -1.02
N CYS A 115 21.52 5.18 -1.78
CA CYS A 115 21.09 6.37 -2.51
C CYS A 115 20.11 6.00 -3.63
N ILE A 116 19.12 6.85 -3.82
CA ILE A 116 18.21 6.82 -4.95
C ILE A 116 18.88 7.56 -6.11
N PRO A 117 18.99 6.97 -7.32
CA PRO A 117 19.56 7.64 -8.48
C PRO A 117 18.87 8.98 -8.78
N ASP A 118 19.61 9.92 -9.35
CA ASP A 118 19.06 11.25 -9.63
C ASP A 118 18.06 11.25 -10.80
N ASP A 119 18.15 10.27 -11.67
CA ASP A 119 17.28 10.02 -12.83
C ASP A 119 16.13 9.06 -12.54
N ALA A 120 16.00 8.54 -11.32
CA ALA A 120 14.96 7.59 -10.94
C ALA A 120 13.54 8.16 -11.15
N GLN A 121 12.62 7.32 -11.66
CA GLN A 121 11.26 7.73 -12.05
C GLN A 121 10.44 8.29 -10.90
N GLU A 122 10.60 7.80 -9.67
CA GLU A 122 9.89 8.34 -8.51
C GLU A 122 10.28 9.78 -8.15
N ARG A 123 11.40 10.32 -8.65
CA ARG A 123 11.75 11.73 -8.50
C ARG A 123 10.89 12.67 -9.38
N GLN A 124 10.25 12.10 -10.40
CA GLN A 124 9.30 12.82 -11.26
C GLN A 124 7.84 12.69 -10.73
N HIS A 125 7.66 12.09 -9.56
CA HIS A 125 6.36 11.92 -8.95
C HIS A 125 5.71 13.27 -8.64
N PRO A 126 4.34 13.42 -8.79
CA PRO A 126 3.64 14.67 -8.45
C PRO A 126 3.81 15.15 -7.01
N HIS A 127 4.08 14.24 -6.07
CA HIS A 127 4.37 14.56 -4.67
C HIS A 127 5.85 14.37 -4.36
N PRO A 128 6.39 15.16 -3.40
CA PRO A 128 7.76 15.00 -2.93
C PRO A 128 8.01 13.58 -2.37
N LEU A 129 9.12 12.99 -2.77
CA LEU A 129 9.57 11.70 -2.28
C LEU A 129 10.02 11.78 -0.81
N ILE A 130 9.55 10.84 0.01
CA ILE A 130 10.04 10.63 1.37
C ILE A 130 11.02 9.45 1.35
N HIS A 131 12.28 9.69 1.71
CA HIS A 131 13.29 8.65 1.86
C HIS A 131 13.65 8.47 3.34
N ARG A 132 13.59 7.21 3.83
CA ARG A 132 13.92 6.82 5.21
C ARG A 132 14.77 5.54 5.20
N ASP A 133 15.55 5.33 6.25
CA ASP A 133 16.40 4.13 6.37
C ASP A 133 15.63 2.82 6.58
N GLY A 134 14.39 2.90 7.08
CA GLY A 134 13.51 1.75 7.28
C GLY A 134 13.83 0.90 8.52
N ASN A 135 14.67 1.40 9.43
CA ASN A 135 15.05 0.68 10.66
C ASN A 135 13.96 0.70 11.74
N ASP A 136 13.11 1.73 11.74
CA ASP A 136 12.03 1.92 12.72
C ASP A 136 10.70 2.17 11.99
N LEU A 137 9.97 1.09 11.71
CA LEU A 137 8.68 1.16 11.04
C LEU A 137 7.58 1.81 11.92
N PRO A 138 7.49 1.57 13.24
CA PRO A 138 6.59 2.32 14.11
C PRO A 138 6.81 3.83 14.07
N LEU A 139 8.04 4.30 14.13
CA LEU A 139 8.36 5.72 14.02
C LEU A 139 7.99 6.29 12.64
N LEU A 140 8.27 5.54 11.56
CA LEU A 140 7.84 5.92 10.21
C LEU A 140 6.33 6.12 10.15
N LEU A 141 5.55 5.16 10.66
CA LEU A 141 4.08 5.26 10.64
C LEU A 141 3.57 6.42 11.50
N SER A 142 4.22 6.73 12.61
CA SER A 142 3.93 7.92 13.42
C SER A 142 4.17 9.21 12.64
N ASP A 143 5.34 9.34 11.98
CA ASP A 143 5.67 10.47 11.12
C ASP A 143 4.66 10.66 9.98
N LEU A 144 4.24 9.57 9.36
CA LEU A 144 3.24 9.59 8.29
C LEU A 144 1.87 10.04 8.80
N ARG A 145 1.45 9.53 9.98
CA ARG A 145 0.21 9.97 10.62
C ARG A 145 0.22 11.46 10.91
N ASP A 146 1.32 11.99 11.45
CA ASP A 146 1.46 13.41 11.80
C ASP A 146 1.40 14.32 10.55
N ARG A 147 1.65 13.76 9.37
CA ARG A 147 1.42 14.40 8.05
C ARG A 147 -0.01 14.26 7.54
N GLY A 148 -0.92 13.65 8.30
CA GLY A 148 -2.32 13.43 7.92
C GLY A 148 -2.58 12.18 7.08
N ILE A 149 -1.58 11.31 6.88
CA ILE A 149 -1.70 10.06 6.14
C ILE A 149 -2.47 9.06 6.99
N GLN A 150 -3.52 8.48 6.43
CA GLN A 150 -4.38 7.50 7.08
C GLN A 150 -4.26 6.10 6.46
N ARG A 151 -3.90 6.00 5.18
CA ARG A 151 -3.80 4.76 4.42
C ARG A 151 -2.44 4.63 3.78
N VAL A 152 -1.71 3.58 4.17
CA VAL A 152 -0.41 3.24 3.61
C VAL A 152 -0.53 1.95 2.80
N PHE A 153 -0.10 1.99 1.55
CA PHE A 153 -0.03 0.85 0.65
C PHE A 153 1.42 0.43 0.47
N VAL A 154 1.79 -0.74 0.99
CA VAL A 154 3.15 -1.27 0.96
C VAL A 154 3.29 -2.18 -0.26
N GLU A 155 4.10 -1.78 -1.22
CA GLU A 155 4.45 -2.55 -2.43
C GLU A 155 5.95 -2.83 -2.44
N GLY A 156 6.44 -3.39 -1.37
CA GLY A 156 7.86 -3.77 -1.27
C GLY A 156 8.11 -5.19 -1.74
N GLY A 157 9.39 -5.48 -1.99
CA GLY A 157 9.83 -6.87 -2.12
C GLY A 157 9.65 -7.65 -0.81
N PRO A 158 9.98 -8.96 -0.80
CA PRO A 158 9.76 -9.83 0.37
C PRO A 158 10.31 -9.27 1.69
N THR A 159 11.42 -8.57 1.65
CA THR A 159 12.07 -7.98 2.84
C THR A 159 11.17 -6.96 3.54
N ILE A 160 10.60 -6.01 2.81
CA ILE A 160 9.74 -4.97 3.39
C ILE A 160 8.40 -5.57 3.83
N ALA A 161 7.78 -6.41 3.00
CA ALA A 161 6.55 -7.10 3.36
C ALA A 161 6.72 -7.92 4.65
N SER A 162 7.79 -8.71 4.74
CA SER A 162 8.10 -9.50 5.94
C SER A 162 8.34 -8.64 7.18
N ALA A 163 8.96 -7.46 7.04
CA ALA A 163 9.18 -6.56 8.16
C ALA A 163 7.86 -6.04 8.74
N PHE A 164 6.94 -5.55 7.89
CA PHE A 164 5.62 -5.10 8.35
C PHE A 164 4.80 -6.22 9.01
N ILE A 165 4.87 -7.44 8.46
CA ILE A 165 4.14 -8.61 9.02
C ILE A 165 4.77 -9.04 10.35
N ARG A 166 6.09 -9.20 10.41
CA ARG A 166 6.82 -9.61 11.62
C ARG A 166 6.56 -8.66 12.79
N ASP A 167 6.53 -7.35 12.51
CA ASP A 167 6.37 -6.31 13.52
C ASP A 167 4.89 -6.04 13.84
N ALA A 168 3.96 -6.88 13.32
CA ALA A 168 2.49 -6.76 13.49
C ALA A 168 1.93 -5.37 13.07
N LEU A 169 2.49 -4.80 12.02
CA LEU A 169 2.10 -3.49 11.49
C LEU A 169 1.22 -3.58 10.24
N ALA A 170 0.95 -4.78 9.73
CA ALA A 170 0.03 -5.01 8.61
C ALA A 170 -1.39 -5.21 9.13
N ASP A 171 -2.33 -4.38 8.68
CA ASP A 171 -3.76 -4.51 9.00
C ASP A 171 -4.50 -5.32 7.93
N GLU A 172 -4.05 -5.23 6.68
CA GLU A 172 -4.57 -5.97 5.54
C GLU A 172 -3.43 -6.60 4.72
N ILE A 173 -3.66 -7.81 4.25
CA ILE A 173 -2.76 -8.51 3.32
C ILE A 173 -3.48 -8.72 2.00
N LEU A 174 -2.88 -8.22 0.92
CA LEU A 174 -3.39 -8.34 -0.44
C LEU A 174 -2.42 -9.16 -1.29
N THR A 175 -2.79 -10.38 -1.62
CA THR A 175 -1.96 -11.27 -2.44
C THR A 175 -2.59 -11.49 -3.81
N TYR A 176 -1.84 -11.19 -4.87
CA TYR A 176 -2.20 -11.58 -6.24
C TYR A 176 -1.50 -12.89 -6.59
N ILE A 177 -2.30 -13.93 -6.84
CA ILE A 177 -1.77 -15.26 -7.18
C ILE A 177 -1.95 -15.47 -8.68
N ALA A 178 -0.84 -15.61 -9.39
CA ALA A 178 -0.87 -15.96 -10.81
C ALA A 178 -1.05 -17.48 -10.99
N PRO A 179 -1.87 -17.94 -11.94
CA PRO A 179 -2.07 -19.35 -12.22
C PRO A 179 -0.91 -19.93 -13.03
N THR A 180 0.31 -19.78 -12.53
CA THR A 180 1.56 -20.26 -13.14
C THR A 180 2.48 -20.84 -12.07
N LEU A 181 3.40 -21.70 -12.48
CA LEU A 181 4.46 -22.25 -11.65
C LEU A 181 5.79 -21.67 -12.13
N LEU A 182 6.64 -21.23 -11.21
CA LEU A 182 7.96 -20.68 -11.52
C LEU A 182 9.12 -21.63 -11.14
N GLY A 183 8.84 -22.68 -10.38
CA GLY A 183 9.80 -23.73 -10.02
C GLY A 183 10.67 -23.43 -8.80
#